data_59c8472ee442d3cf62a1bf4e83b5d03e
#
_entry.id   59c8472ee442d3cf62a1bf4e83b5d03e
#
_cell.length_a   1.000
_cell.length_b   1.000
_cell.length_c   1.000
_cell.angle_alpha   90.00
_cell.angle_beta   90.00
_cell.angle_gamma   90.00
#
_symmetry.space_group_name_H-M   'P 1'
#
loop_
_entity.id
_entity.type
_entity.pdbx_description
1 polymer ?
#
loop_
_entity_poly.entity_id
_entity_poly.type
_entity_poly.pdbx_seq_one_letter_code
_entity_poly.pdbx_strand_id
1 'polypeptide(L)'
;MEKNILIIGNSAKEYALAQKLSKLSNIGNIYVASGNDAMKEFATCVDIRENDVAGLLDFAMENAIDLTICSSEKAIRANVVGIFQENGQMIFGPTSASAQIAINKSIGKKFLYKLHVPTARFGIFEKPQQAIDYVRNSVLPVVVKTDEHRNSNGTMICSAMSIAKSFIEDCFVRNEKRVIVEDFVYGHEFSYYVITDGYHAIPLSSVGNYKFVLDGDGGLLTPGMGAYI
;
A
#
# COMPACT_ATOMS: atom_id res chain seq x y z
N MET A 1 18.49 -21.78 16.96
CA MET A 1 18.73 -21.98 15.51
C MET A 1 18.50 -20.65 14.82
N GLU A 2 19.38 -20.28 13.92
CA GLU A 2 19.21 -19.12 13.07
C GLU A 2 18.07 -19.36 12.06
N LYS A 3 17.38 -18.29 11.70
CA LYS A 3 16.20 -18.33 10.83
C LYS A 3 16.52 -17.81 9.44
N ASN A 4 16.16 -18.55 8.40
CA ASN A 4 16.24 -18.11 7.02
C ASN A 4 14.98 -17.31 6.63
N ILE A 5 15.19 -16.13 6.08
CA ILE A 5 14.11 -15.20 5.75
C ILE A 5 14.08 -14.95 4.23
N LEU A 6 12.91 -15.01 3.65
CA LEU A 6 12.65 -14.52 2.29
C LEU A 6 11.83 -13.24 2.34
N ILE A 7 12.28 -12.17 1.69
CA ILE A 7 11.55 -10.92 1.54
C ILE A 7 11.16 -10.78 0.06
N ILE A 8 9.87 -10.49 -0.21
CA ILE A 8 9.37 -10.32 -1.58
C ILE A 8 9.18 -8.85 -1.87
N GLY A 9 9.99 -8.31 -2.78
CA GLY A 9 9.95 -6.91 -3.22
C GLY A 9 11.33 -6.31 -3.45
N ASN A 10 11.38 -5.06 -3.91
CA ASN A 10 12.63 -4.39 -4.29
C ASN A 10 12.67 -2.88 -3.97
N SER A 11 11.75 -2.41 -3.14
CA SER A 11 11.63 -0.99 -2.79
C SER A 11 12.41 -0.63 -1.51
N ALA A 12 12.38 0.64 -1.13
CA ALA A 12 13.04 1.14 0.07
C ALA A 12 12.54 0.48 1.37
N LYS A 13 11.27 0.04 1.43
CA LYS A 13 10.74 -0.65 2.61
C LYS A 13 11.34 -2.05 2.78
N GLU A 14 11.51 -2.81 1.68
CA GLU A 14 12.18 -4.11 1.72
C GLU A 14 13.67 -3.95 2.02
N TYR A 15 14.31 -2.91 1.51
CA TYR A 15 15.69 -2.55 1.89
C TYR A 15 15.82 -2.31 3.39
N ALA A 16 15.00 -1.43 3.96
CA ALA A 16 15.05 -1.10 5.38
C ALA A 16 14.77 -2.33 6.27
N LEU A 17 13.83 -3.18 5.84
CA LEU A 17 13.50 -4.42 6.54
C LEU A 17 14.66 -5.41 6.52
N ALA A 18 15.25 -5.68 5.36
CA ALA A 18 16.40 -6.57 5.22
C ALA A 18 17.59 -6.07 6.04
N GLN A 19 17.90 -4.77 5.97
CA GLN A 19 18.96 -4.14 6.76
C GLN A 19 18.70 -4.25 8.27
N LYS A 20 17.46 -4.10 8.72
CA LYS A 20 17.11 -4.25 10.13
C LYS A 20 17.26 -5.69 10.61
N LEU A 21 16.79 -6.65 9.81
CA LEU A 21 16.87 -8.08 10.12
C LEU A 21 18.31 -8.59 10.14
N SER A 22 19.18 -8.10 9.24
CA SER A 22 20.60 -8.51 9.21
C SER A 22 21.39 -8.18 10.49
N LYS A 23 20.87 -7.30 11.33
CA LYS A 23 21.49 -6.92 12.60
C LYS A 23 21.07 -7.81 13.78
N LEU A 24 20.15 -8.76 13.56
CA LEU A 24 19.63 -9.65 14.60
C LEU A 24 20.44 -10.95 14.64
N SER A 25 20.86 -11.36 15.83
CA SER A 25 21.71 -12.54 16.04
C SER A 25 21.02 -13.89 15.80
N ASN A 26 19.69 -13.89 15.70
CA ASN A 26 18.88 -15.09 15.43
C ASN A 26 18.45 -15.23 13.97
N ILE A 27 18.93 -14.34 13.09
CA ILE A 27 18.71 -14.41 11.65
C ILE A 27 19.96 -14.98 10.97
N GLY A 28 19.78 -16.01 10.15
CA GLY A 28 20.79 -16.60 9.31
C GLY A 28 20.82 -15.93 7.94
N ASN A 29 20.34 -16.62 6.92
CA ASN A 29 20.33 -16.11 5.57
C ASN A 29 19.10 -15.21 5.33
N ILE A 30 19.33 -14.08 4.67
CA ILE A 30 18.27 -13.20 4.17
C ILE A 30 18.31 -13.23 2.65
N TYR A 31 17.20 -13.61 2.03
CA TYR A 31 17.01 -13.60 0.60
C TYR A 31 15.98 -12.53 0.23
N VAL A 32 16.19 -11.85 -0.90
CA VAL A 32 15.24 -10.82 -1.38
C VAL A 32 14.90 -11.09 -2.85
N ALA A 33 13.67 -11.42 -3.11
CA ALA A 33 13.12 -11.59 -4.46
C ALA A 33 12.28 -10.33 -4.84
N SER A 34 12.53 -9.61 -5.89
CA SER A 34 13.62 -9.60 -6.84
C SER A 34 14.85 -8.81 -6.35
N GLY A 35 14.71 -8.05 -5.27
CA GLY A 35 15.79 -7.28 -4.68
C GLY A 35 16.30 -6.11 -5.55
N ASN A 36 17.34 -5.44 -5.07
CA ASN A 36 18.12 -4.46 -5.82
C ASN A 36 19.58 -4.46 -5.36
N ASP A 37 20.45 -3.80 -6.09
CA ASP A 37 21.89 -3.83 -5.82
C ASP A 37 22.29 -3.31 -4.44
N ALA A 38 21.56 -2.33 -3.89
CA ALA A 38 21.84 -1.79 -2.57
C ALA A 38 21.59 -2.80 -1.44
N MET A 39 20.78 -3.82 -1.67
CA MET A 39 20.49 -4.88 -0.67
C MET A 39 21.59 -5.94 -0.59
N LYS A 40 22.47 -6.04 -1.61
CA LYS A 40 23.53 -7.06 -1.68
C LYS A 40 24.56 -6.95 -0.56
N GLU A 41 24.63 -5.84 0.15
CA GLU A 41 25.51 -5.65 1.29
C GLU A 41 25.14 -6.56 2.49
N PHE A 42 23.86 -6.91 2.63
CA PHE A 42 23.34 -7.64 3.81
C PHE A 42 22.32 -8.73 3.47
N ALA A 43 22.03 -8.96 2.20
CA ALA A 43 21.08 -9.98 1.75
C ALA A 43 21.49 -10.56 0.39
N THR A 44 21.05 -11.77 0.09
CA THR A 44 21.20 -12.39 -1.22
C THR A 44 19.98 -12.04 -2.08
N CYS A 45 20.18 -11.24 -3.13
CA CYS A 45 19.14 -10.95 -4.12
C CYS A 45 18.99 -12.15 -5.08
N VAL A 46 17.76 -12.63 -5.24
CA VAL A 46 17.42 -13.73 -6.14
C VAL A 46 16.61 -13.22 -7.32
N ASP A 47 16.92 -13.69 -8.53
CA ASP A 47 16.26 -13.26 -9.77
C ASP A 47 14.93 -14.03 -9.98
N ILE A 48 14.00 -13.82 -9.04
CA ILE A 48 12.63 -14.35 -9.12
C ILE A 48 11.69 -13.13 -9.08
N ARG A 49 10.78 -13.07 -10.05
CA ARG A 49 9.82 -11.96 -10.13
C ARG A 49 8.82 -12.02 -8.98
N GLU A 50 8.41 -10.86 -8.48
CA GLU A 50 7.47 -10.75 -7.35
C GLU A 50 6.13 -11.48 -7.57
N ASN A 51 5.69 -11.63 -8.83
CA ASN A 51 4.45 -12.31 -9.22
C ASN A 51 4.64 -13.74 -9.73
N ASP A 52 5.88 -14.24 -9.73
CA ASP A 52 6.18 -15.65 -10.02
C ASP A 52 6.02 -16.48 -8.74
N VAL A 53 4.76 -16.75 -8.39
CA VAL A 53 4.42 -17.40 -7.12
C VAL A 53 4.96 -18.83 -7.04
N ALA A 54 4.98 -19.55 -8.17
CA ALA A 54 5.53 -20.90 -8.21
C ALA A 54 7.03 -20.90 -7.95
N GLY A 55 7.79 -20.06 -8.66
CA GLY A 55 9.23 -19.93 -8.42
C GLY A 55 9.59 -19.45 -7.02
N LEU A 56 8.77 -18.55 -6.43
CA LEU A 56 8.95 -18.12 -5.05
C LEU A 56 8.70 -19.24 -4.05
N LEU A 57 7.68 -20.08 -4.27
CA LEU A 57 7.37 -21.21 -3.42
C LEU A 57 8.45 -22.27 -3.49
N ASP A 58 8.86 -22.67 -4.70
CA ASP A 58 9.92 -23.66 -4.92
C ASP A 58 11.22 -23.20 -4.23
N PHE A 59 11.60 -21.92 -4.42
CA PHE A 59 12.76 -21.35 -3.76
C PHE A 59 12.66 -21.41 -2.24
N ALA A 60 11.49 -21.10 -1.67
CA ALA A 60 11.28 -21.13 -0.22
C ALA A 60 11.43 -22.54 0.35
N MET A 61 10.94 -23.55 -0.36
CA MET A 61 11.07 -24.96 0.04
C MET A 61 12.52 -25.48 -0.09
N GLU A 62 13.19 -25.20 -1.20
CA GLU A 62 14.56 -25.65 -1.47
C GLU A 62 15.59 -25.03 -0.51
N ASN A 63 15.37 -23.77 -0.09
CA ASN A 63 16.29 -23.05 0.78
C ASN A 63 15.88 -23.08 2.27
N ALA A 64 14.92 -23.94 2.63
CA ALA A 64 14.43 -24.10 4.01
C ALA A 64 14.11 -22.73 4.66
N ILE A 65 13.28 -21.91 3.98
CA ILE A 65 12.86 -20.61 4.48
C ILE A 65 11.93 -20.80 5.69
N ASP A 66 12.30 -20.19 6.82
CA ASP A 66 11.50 -20.23 8.05
C ASP A 66 10.34 -19.24 8.03
N LEU A 67 10.52 -18.07 7.36
CA LEU A 67 9.49 -17.05 7.25
C LEU A 67 9.67 -16.27 5.95
N THR A 68 8.61 -16.15 5.20
CA THR A 68 8.53 -15.23 4.06
C THR A 68 7.80 -13.96 4.48
N ILE A 69 8.32 -12.79 4.09
CA ILE A 69 7.70 -11.49 4.33
C ILE A 69 7.29 -10.89 2.99
N CYS A 70 5.99 -10.73 2.79
CA CYS A 70 5.44 -10.20 1.55
C CYS A 70 4.83 -8.81 1.77
N SER A 71 5.48 -7.78 1.22
CA SER A 71 4.98 -6.41 1.17
C SER A 71 4.73 -5.90 -0.25
N SER A 72 5.01 -6.74 -1.26
CA SER A 72 4.78 -6.43 -2.67
C SER A 72 3.31 -6.55 -3.05
N GLU A 73 2.71 -5.47 -3.53
CA GLU A 73 1.33 -5.49 -4.04
C GLU A 73 1.18 -6.46 -5.22
N LYS A 74 2.19 -6.58 -6.09
CA LYS A 74 2.16 -7.51 -7.23
C LYS A 74 2.07 -8.96 -6.77
N ALA A 75 2.86 -9.35 -5.77
CA ALA A 75 2.84 -10.68 -5.19
C ALA A 75 1.52 -10.97 -4.45
N ILE A 76 1.00 -9.99 -3.70
CA ILE A 76 -0.28 -10.10 -3.00
C ILE A 76 -1.44 -10.29 -4.00
N ARG A 77 -1.46 -9.52 -5.09
CA ARG A 77 -2.45 -9.68 -6.17
C ARG A 77 -2.36 -11.04 -6.86
N ALA A 78 -1.16 -11.63 -6.95
CA ALA A 78 -0.93 -12.98 -7.46
C ALA A 78 -1.25 -14.09 -6.45
N ASN A 79 -1.82 -13.76 -5.29
CA ASN A 79 -2.21 -14.70 -4.22
C ASN A 79 -1.04 -15.47 -3.60
N VAL A 80 0.15 -14.88 -3.53
CA VAL A 80 1.33 -15.55 -2.93
C VAL A 80 1.05 -16.04 -1.51
N VAL A 81 0.35 -15.24 -0.69
CA VAL A 81 0.05 -15.59 0.70
C VAL A 81 -0.83 -16.83 0.81
N GLY A 82 -1.91 -16.91 0.01
CA GLY A 82 -2.78 -18.09 0.00
C GLY A 82 -2.03 -19.35 -0.44
N ILE A 83 -1.25 -19.27 -1.53
CA ILE A 83 -0.50 -20.41 -2.07
C ILE A 83 0.58 -20.90 -1.09
N PHE A 84 1.31 -19.99 -0.42
CA PHE A 84 2.28 -20.37 0.60
C PHE A 84 1.64 -21.07 1.80
N GLN A 85 0.51 -20.53 2.29
CA GLN A 85 -0.24 -21.13 3.40
C GLN A 85 -0.77 -22.53 3.04
N GLU A 86 -1.33 -22.71 1.84
CA GLU A 86 -1.81 -24.00 1.34
C GLU A 86 -0.69 -25.05 1.25
N ASN A 87 0.56 -24.63 1.06
CA ASN A 87 1.74 -25.48 1.02
C ASN A 87 2.51 -25.55 2.36
N GLY A 88 1.91 -25.08 3.45
CA GLY A 88 2.50 -25.15 4.79
C GLY A 88 3.70 -24.20 5.01
N GLN A 89 3.93 -23.25 4.12
CA GLN A 89 5.00 -22.27 4.23
C GLN A 89 4.55 -21.08 5.09
N MET A 90 5.35 -20.72 6.08
CA MET A 90 5.06 -19.56 6.92
C MET A 90 5.29 -18.26 6.16
N ILE A 91 4.25 -17.45 6.05
CA ILE A 91 4.31 -16.18 5.34
C ILE A 91 3.58 -15.07 6.12
N PHE A 92 4.23 -13.92 6.24
CA PHE A 92 3.65 -12.69 6.77
C PHE A 92 3.24 -11.76 5.63
N GLY A 93 1.96 -11.45 5.57
CA GLY A 93 1.36 -10.57 4.57
C GLY A 93 -0.16 -10.75 4.53
N PRO A 94 -0.90 -9.80 3.96
CA PRO A 94 -2.34 -9.93 3.81
C PRO A 94 -2.68 -10.92 2.69
N THR A 95 -3.76 -11.66 2.86
CA THR A 95 -4.31 -12.45 1.74
C THR A 95 -4.77 -11.52 0.61
N SER A 96 -4.85 -12.03 -0.62
CA SER A 96 -5.33 -11.25 -1.77
C SER A 96 -6.74 -10.70 -1.54
N ALA A 97 -7.60 -11.42 -0.81
CA ALA A 97 -8.95 -10.99 -0.46
C ALA A 97 -8.93 -9.83 0.56
N SER A 98 -8.17 -9.95 1.65
CA SER A 98 -8.10 -8.89 2.67
C SER A 98 -7.39 -7.64 2.15
N ALA A 99 -6.41 -7.79 1.27
CA ALA A 99 -5.69 -6.67 0.65
C ALA A 99 -6.59 -5.77 -0.21
N GLN A 100 -7.75 -6.26 -0.68
CA GLN A 100 -8.70 -5.46 -1.46
C GLN A 100 -9.14 -4.18 -0.73
N ILE A 101 -9.17 -4.20 0.60
CA ILE A 101 -9.52 -3.03 1.43
C ILE A 101 -8.52 -1.88 1.21
N ALA A 102 -7.25 -2.21 1.00
CA ALA A 102 -6.20 -1.22 0.76
C ALA A 102 -6.01 -0.93 -0.74
N ILE A 103 -6.10 -1.95 -1.59
CA ILE A 103 -5.86 -1.87 -3.04
C ILE A 103 -6.95 -1.05 -3.74
N ASN A 104 -8.23 -1.28 -3.38
CA ASN A 104 -9.38 -0.59 -3.96
C ASN A 104 -9.98 0.38 -2.93
N LYS A 105 -9.82 1.66 -3.17
CA LYS A 105 -10.31 2.71 -2.26
C LYS A 105 -11.83 2.67 -2.06
N SER A 106 -12.58 2.33 -3.10
CA SER A 106 -14.05 2.18 -3.01
C SER A 106 -14.46 1.02 -2.10
N ILE A 107 -13.74 -0.10 -2.15
CA ILE A 107 -13.95 -1.25 -1.24
C ILE A 107 -13.59 -0.83 0.18
N GLY A 108 -12.42 -0.21 0.38
CA GLY A 108 -11.99 0.30 1.68
C GLY A 108 -12.99 1.26 2.30
N LYS A 109 -13.46 2.25 1.54
CA LYS A 109 -14.48 3.21 2.02
C LYS A 109 -15.80 2.55 2.41
N LYS A 110 -16.30 1.63 1.58
CA LYS A 110 -17.53 0.86 1.90
C LYS A 110 -17.33 0.00 3.15
N PHE A 111 -16.15 -0.60 3.31
CA PHE A 111 -15.81 -1.41 4.47
C PHE A 111 -15.79 -0.58 5.76
N LEU A 112 -15.11 0.56 5.77
CA LEU A 112 -15.07 1.50 6.89
C LEU A 112 -16.49 1.98 7.25
N TYR A 113 -17.28 2.37 6.25
CA TYR A 113 -18.67 2.80 6.45
C TYR A 113 -19.54 1.70 7.07
N LYS A 114 -19.45 0.47 6.55
CA LYS A 114 -20.19 -0.69 7.06
C LYS A 114 -19.87 -1.01 8.53
N LEU A 115 -18.62 -0.80 8.92
CA LEU A 115 -18.14 -1.04 10.30
C LEU A 115 -18.25 0.17 11.21
N HIS A 116 -18.87 1.26 10.74
CA HIS A 116 -18.98 2.53 11.48
C HIS A 116 -17.63 3.11 11.94
N VAL A 117 -16.55 2.80 11.19
CA VAL A 117 -15.24 3.42 11.44
C VAL A 117 -15.27 4.84 10.88
N PRO A 118 -14.88 5.86 11.65
CA PRO A 118 -14.87 7.25 11.20
C PRO A 118 -14.05 7.42 9.92
N THR A 119 -14.66 8.04 8.91
CA THR A 119 -14.02 8.34 7.63
C THR A 119 -14.66 9.60 7.04
N ALA A 120 -13.95 10.34 6.20
CA ALA A 120 -14.52 11.46 5.47
C ALA A 120 -15.78 11.03 4.71
N ARG A 121 -16.81 11.89 4.68
CA ARG A 121 -18.00 11.66 3.84
C ARG A 121 -17.55 11.52 2.40
N PHE A 122 -18.14 10.56 1.66
CA PHE A 122 -17.69 10.25 0.32
C PHE A 122 -18.84 9.83 -0.61
N GLY A 123 -18.61 9.97 -1.91
CA GLY A 123 -19.41 9.38 -2.97
C GLY A 123 -18.52 8.60 -3.94
N ILE A 124 -19.05 7.51 -4.52
CA ILE A 124 -18.36 6.68 -5.51
C ILE A 124 -19.16 6.77 -6.82
N PHE A 125 -18.48 7.10 -7.92
CA PHE A 125 -19.12 7.41 -9.19
C PHE A 125 -18.48 6.66 -10.33
N GLU A 126 -19.31 6.07 -11.19
CA GLU A 126 -18.93 5.39 -12.43
C GLU A 126 -19.18 6.26 -13.68
N LYS A 127 -19.73 7.45 -13.48
CA LYS A 127 -20.02 8.41 -14.56
C LYS A 127 -19.49 9.80 -14.17
N PRO A 128 -18.77 10.49 -15.05
CA PRO A 128 -18.17 11.78 -14.73
C PRO A 128 -19.21 12.81 -14.30
N GLN A 129 -20.36 12.89 -14.99
CA GLN A 129 -21.38 13.89 -14.67
C GLN A 129 -21.93 13.74 -13.26
N GLN A 130 -22.13 12.50 -12.77
CA GLN A 130 -22.62 12.27 -11.40
C GLN A 130 -21.59 12.72 -10.34
N ALA A 131 -20.30 12.50 -10.58
CA ALA A 131 -19.24 12.99 -9.72
C ALA A 131 -19.19 14.52 -9.69
N ILE A 132 -19.31 15.15 -10.86
CA ILE A 132 -19.35 16.61 -11.02
C ILE A 132 -20.55 17.21 -10.28
N ASP A 133 -21.71 16.61 -10.41
CA ASP A 133 -22.94 17.10 -9.73
C ASP A 133 -22.84 16.92 -8.19
N TYR A 134 -22.17 15.86 -7.74
CA TYR A 134 -21.88 15.70 -6.31
C TYR A 134 -20.95 16.80 -5.77
N VAL A 135 -19.89 17.14 -6.54
CA VAL A 135 -18.97 18.23 -6.14
C VAL A 135 -19.70 19.57 -6.06
N ARG A 136 -20.65 19.86 -6.99
CA ARG A 136 -21.46 21.09 -6.95
C ARG A 136 -22.24 21.27 -5.66
N ASN A 137 -22.64 20.17 -5.03
CA ASN A 137 -23.39 20.14 -3.78
C ASN A 137 -22.50 19.91 -2.55
N SER A 138 -21.18 19.93 -2.71
CA SER A 138 -20.21 19.75 -1.64
C SER A 138 -19.56 21.06 -1.24
N VAL A 139 -19.04 21.12 -0.02
CA VAL A 139 -18.21 22.25 0.45
C VAL A 139 -16.79 22.05 -0.02
N LEU A 140 -16.21 23.04 -0.69
CA LEU A 140 -14.81 23.01 -1.12
C LEU A 140 -13.85 23.36 0.05
N PRO A 141 -12.64 22.79 0.06
CA PRO A 141 -12.09 21.86 -0.91
C PRO A 141 -12.68 20.45 -0.78
N VAL A 142 -12.64 19.71 -1.88
CA VAL A 142 -12.92 18.26 -1.91
C VAL A 142 -11.69 17.49 -2.37
N VAL A 143 -11.64 16.19 -2.07
CA VAL A 143 -10.57 15.31 -2.56
C VAL A 143 -11.16 14.34 -3.57
N VAL A 144 -10.63 14.34 -4.79
CA VAL A 144 -11.00 13.39 -5.84
C VAL A 144 -9.92 12.32 -5.95
N LYS A 145 -10.32 11.06 -5.96
CA LYS A 145 -9.39 9.90 -6.00
C LYS A 145 -9.84 8.91 -7.08
N THR A 146 -8.86 8.31 -7.77
CA THR A 146 -9.11 7.10 -8.56
C THR A 146 -9.29 5.90 -7.64
N ASP A 147 -10.00 4.86 -8.09
CA ASP A 147 -10.29 3.69 -7.26
C ASP A 147 -9.04 2.88 -6.95
N GLU A 148 -8.23 2.60 -7.96
CA GLU A 148 -6.98 1.86 -7.77
C GLU A 148 -5.82 2.76 -7.35
N HIS A 149 -4.82 2.16 -6.71
CA HIS A 149 -3.58 2.83 -6.36
C HIS A 149 -2.75 3.05 -7.63
N ARG A 150 -2.66 4.31 -8.06
CA ARG A 150 -1.83 4.72 -9.20
C ARG A 150 -0.88 5.83 -8.79
N ASN A 151 0.16 5.49 -8.05
CA ASN A 151 1.19 6.44 -7.62
C ASN A 151 0.59 7.82 -7.19
N SER A 152 1.34 8.91 -7.29
CA SER A 152 0.90 10.26 -6.95
C SER A 152 -0.23 10.83 -7.83
N ASN A 153 -0.47 10.25 -9.02
CA ASN A 153 -1.42 10.80 -10.00
C ASN A 153 -2.88 10.38 -9.79
N GLY A 154 -3.17 9.59 -8.76
CA GLY A 154 -4.52 9.10 -8.48
C GLY A 154 -5.31 9.89 -7.44
N THR A 155 -4.77 11.00 -6.91
CA THR A 155 -5.44 11.81 -5.88
C THR A 155 -5.18 13.29 -6.12
N MET A 156 -6.26 14.09 -6.06
CA MET A 156 -6.20 15.54 -6.23
C MET A 156 -7.04 16.24 -5.15
N ILE A 157 -6.45 17.21 -4.48
CA ILE A 157 -7.18 18.16 -3.60
C ILE A 157 -7.68 19.28 -4.48
N CYS A 158 -9.00 19.44 -4.55
CA CYS A 158 -9.66 20.38 -5.45
C CYS A 158 -10.23 21.55 -4.64
N SER A 159 -9.55 22.68 -4.67
CA SER A 159 -9.98 23.93 -4.01
C SER A 159 -11.03 24.72 -4.81
N ALA A 160 -11.24 24.38 -6.08
CA ALA A 160 -12.22 25.02 -6.96
C ALA A 160 -12.97 23.97 -7.80
N MET A 161 -14.22 24.32 -8.15
CA MET A 161 -15.07 23.47 -8.98
C MET A 161 -14.45 23.14 -10.35
N SER A 162 -13.75 24.09 -10.96
CA SER A 162 -13.08 23.91 -12.24
C SER A 162 -11.97 22.86 -12.16
N ILE A 163 -11.20 22.85 -11.09
CA ILE A 163 -10.13 21.88 -10.84
C ILE A 163 -10.73 20.48 -10.67
N ALA A 164 -11.78 20.35 -9.86
CA ALA A 164 -12.44 19.06 -9.64
C ALA A 164 -13.05 18.51 -10.94
N LYS A 165 -13.75 19.36 -11.71
CA LYS A 165 -14.31 18.98 -12.99
C LYS A 165 -13.24 18.46 -13.96
N SER A 166 -12.18 19.25 -14.17
CA SER A 166 -11.08 18.87 -15.07
C SER A 166 -10.43 17.55 -14.67
N PHE A 167 -10.16 17.35 -13.38
CA PHE A 167 -9.53 16.12 -12.90
C PHE A 167 -10.47 14.91 -13.02
N ILE A 168 -11.77 15.06 -12.72
CA ILE A 168 -12.76 13.99 -12.91
C ILE A 168 -12.82 13.57 -14.38
N GLU A 169 -12.98 14.54 -15.31
CA GLU A 169 -13.04 14.28 -16.74
C GLU A 169 -11.77 13.56 -17.23
N ASP A 170 -10.60 14.01 -16.79
CA ASP A 170 -9.30 13.40 -17.11
C ASP A 170 -9.18 11.96 -16.58
N CYS A 171 -9.69 11.66 -15.37
CA CYS A 171 -9.72 10.30 -14.87
C CYS A 171 -10.49 9.35 -15.81
N PHE A 172 -11.67 9.74 -16.27
CA PHE A 172 -12.46 8.91 -17.17
C PHE A 172 -11.88 8.82 -18.58
N VAL A 173 -11.22 9.88 -19.07
CA VAL A 173 -10.45 9.82 -20.34
C VAL A 173 -9.30 8.81 -20.24
N ARG A 174 -8.68 8.66 -19.06
CA ARG A 174 -7.66 7.66 -18.79
C ARG A 174 -8.22 6.25 -18.52
N ASN A 175 -9.51 6.00 -18.81
CA ASN A 175 -10.22 4.75 -18.61
C ASN A 175 -10.30 4.30 -17.13
N GLU A 176 -10.33 5.24 -16.19
CA GLU A 176 -10.66 4.89 -14.80
C GLU A 176 -12.14 4.47 -14.73
N LYS A 177 -12.39 3.32 -14.09
CA LYS A 177 -13.77 2.79 -13.99
C LYS A 177 -14.60 3.58 -12.99
N ARG A 178 -13.95 4.19 -11.99
CA ARG A 178 -14.59 4.90 -10.89
C ARG A 178 -13.70 6.02 -10.40
N VAL A 179 -14.37 7.04 -9.87
CA VAL A 179 -13.76 8.05 -9.02
C VAL A 179 -14.48 8.10 -7.68
N ILE A 180 -13.73 8.45 -6.64
CA ILE A 180 -14.25 8.69 -5.30
C ILE A 180 -14.09 10.19 -5.05
N VAL A 181 -15.18 10.84 -4.61
CA VAL A 181 -15.15 12.24 -4.16
C VAL A 181 -15.35 12.23 -2.65
N GLU A 182 -14.45 12.87 -1.91
CA GLU A 182 -14.48 12.92 -0.45
C GLU A 182 -14.45 14.36 0.05
N ASP A 183 -15.06 14.61 1.20
CA ASP A 183 -14.85 15.86 1.93
C ASP A 183 -13.38 15.95 2.36
N PHE A 184 -12.81 17.14 2.26
CA PHE A 184 -11.47 17.39 2.78
C PHE A 184 -11.50 17.44 4.30
N VAL A 185 -10.61 16.71 4.94
CA VAL A 185 -10.47 16.67 6.40
C VAL A 185 -9.25 17.49 6.80
N TYR A 186 -9.46 18.51 7.63
CA TYR A 186 -8.40 19.30 8.20
C TYR A 186 -7.82 18.62 9.43
N GLY A 187 -6.50 18.69 9.61
CA GLY A 187 -5.82 18.13 10.78
C GLY A 187 -4.39 17.70 10.47
N HIS A 188 -3.70 17.23 11.50
CA HIS A 188 -2.39 16.61 11.35
C HIS A 188 -2.55 15.14 10.94
N GLU A 189 -1.88 14.75 9.86
CA GLU A 189 -1.90 13.38 9.37
C GLU A 189 -0.74 12.58 9.97
N PHE A 190 -1.05 11.40 10.51
CA PHE A 190 -0.06 10.43 10.94
C PHE A 190 -0.49 9.02 10.58
N SER A 191 0.47 8.12 10.39
CA SER A 191 0.25 6.70 10.21
C SER A 191 0.41 5.98 11.56
N TYR A 192 -0.57 5.19 11.94
CA TYR A 192 -0.48 4.34 13.11
C TYR A 192 -0.35 2.88 12.66
N TYR A 193 0.76 2.25 13.03
CA TYR A 193 1.07 0.90 12.59
C TYR A 193 0.67 -0.12 13.65
N VAL A 194 0.10 -1.23 13.18
CA VAL A 194 -0.27 -2.37 14.02
C VAL A 194 0.12 -3.65 13.30
N ILE A 195 0.75 -4.58 14.02
CA ILE A 195 0.94 -5.95 13.54
C ILE A 195 -0.16 -6.82 14.13
N THR A 196 -0.80 -7.64 13.29
CA THR A 196 -1.87 -8.53 13.74
C THR A 196 -1.75 -9.92 13.10
N ASP A 197 -2.15 -10.93 13.87
CA ASP A 197 -2.34 -12.32 13.43
C ASP A 197 -3.82 -12.66 13.19
N GLY A 198 -4.71 -11.65 13.27
CA GLY A 198 -6.15 -11.80 13.17
C GLY A 198 -6.87 -11.96 14.52
N TYR A 199 -6.16 -12.30 15.58
CA TYR A 199 -6.69 -12.45 16.95
C TYR A 199 -6.10 -11.45 17.92
N HIS A 200 -4.81 -11.12 17.74
CA HIS A 200 -4.06 -10.18 18.57
C HIS A 200 -3.62 -9.00 17.72
N ALA A 201 -3.44 -7.86 18.35
CA ALA A 201 -2.96 -6.64 17.72
C ALA A 201 -1.81 -6.05 18.57
N ILE A 202 -0.63 -5.91 17.99
CA ILE A 202 0.52 -5.30 18.62
C ILE A 202 0.72 -3.91 18.03
N PRO A 203 0.47 -2.84 18.80
CA PRO A 203 0.69 -1.49 18.32
C PRO A 203 2.19 -1.20 18.19
N LEU A 204 2.53 -0.48 17.11
CA LEU A 204 3.85 0.09 16.87
C LEU A 204 3.79 1.61 17.05
N SER A 205 4.89 2.29 16.77
CA SER A 205 4.93 3.75 16.80
C SER A 205 4.02 4.39 15.76
N SER A 206 3.46 5.55 16.10
CA SER A 206 2.87 6.46 15.12
C SER A 206 3.97 7.21 14.39
N VAL A 207 3.74 7.49 13.10
CA VAL A 207 4.72 8.15 12.23
C VAL A 207 4.05 9.26 11.45
N GLY A 208 4.61 10.48 11.55
CA GLY A 208 4.26 11.59 10.68
C GLY A 208 5.03 11.50 9.37
N ASN A 209 4.38 11.80 8.26
CA ASN A 209 4.99 11.75 6.93
C ASN A 209 4.98 13.12 6.26
N TYR A 210 6.10 13.50 5.65
CA TYR A 210 6.16 14.63 4.73
C TYR A 210 5.75 14.14 3.34
N LYS A 211 4.58 14.57 2.88
CA LYS A 211 3.98 14.09 1.62
C LYS A 211 4.09 15.05 0.45
N PHE A 212 4.33 16.32 0.72
CA PHE A 212 4.37 17.33 -0.31
C PHE A 212 5.81 17.64 -0.75
N VAL A 213 5.96 18.06 -2.02
CA VAL A 213 7.27 18.32 -2.61
C VAL A 213 7.88 19.65 -2.12
N LEU A 214 7.06 20.56 -1.61
CA LEU A 214 7.48 21.89 -1.11
C LEU A 214 7.14 22.05 0.37
N ASP A 215 7.82 22.98 1.02
CA ASP A 215 7.57 23.38 2.40
C ASP A 215 6.14 23.89 2.60
N GLY A 216 5.62 23.74 3.84
CA GLY A 216 4.28 24.18 4.21
C GLY A 216 3.16 23.40 3.52
N ASP A 217 3.38 22.12 3.25
CA ASP A 217 2.44 21.25 2.53
C ASP A 217 2.07 21.78 1.13
N GLY A 218 3.04 22.42 0.47
CA GLY A 218 2.89 23.00 -0.85
C GLY A 218 3.28 22.04 -1.98
N GLY A 219 2.78 22.33 -3.19
CA GLY A 219 3.11 21.59 -4.40
C GLY A 219 2.36 20.28 -4.56
N LEU A 220 2.97 19.35 -5.29
CA LEU A 220 2.35 18.05 -5.60
C LEU A 220 2.51 17.05 -4.44
N LEU A 221 1.51 16.20 -4.28
CA LEU A 221 1.60 15.02 -3.43
C LEU A 221 2.63 14.02 -3.99
N THR A 222 3.46 13.49 -3.10
CA THR A 222 4.46 12.47 -3.41
C THR A 222 4.17 11.18 -2.63
N PRO A 223 4.81 10.05 -2.96
CA PRO A 223 4.76 8.85 -2.13
C PRO A 223 5.38 9.03 -0.74
N GLY A 224 6.22 10.05 -0.54
CA GLY A 224 6.85 10.43 0.72
C GLY A 224 8.20 11.09 0.47
N MET A 225 8.45 12.20 1.19
CA MET A 225 9.72 12.96 1.15
C MET A 225 10.55 12.74 2.42
N GLY A 226 9.99 12.07 3.41
CA GLY A 226 10.59 11.77 4.69
C GLY A 226 9.53 11.44 5.73
N ALA A 227 9.97 11.00 6.90
CA ALA A 227 9.09 10.65 8.01
C ALA A 227 9.76 11.01 9.35
N TYR A 228 8.94 11.17 10.38
CA TYR A 228 9.38 11.39 11.76
C TYR A 228 8.50 10.61 12.74
N ILE A 229 9.08 10.28 13.90
CA ILE A 229 8.43 9.56 15.01
C ILE A 229 8.37 10.47 16.22
#